data_8b89872d1c5388740a8e96645764b53b
#
_entry.id   8b89872d1c5388740a8e96645764b53b
#
_cell.length_a   1.000
_cell.length_b   1.000
_cell.length_c   1.000
_cell.angle_alpha   90.00
_cell.angle_beta   90.00
_cell.angle_gamma   90.00
#
_symmetry.space_group_name_H-M   'P 1'
#
loop_
_entity.id
_entity.type
_entity.pdbx_description
1 polymer ?
#
loop_
_entity_poly.entity_id
_entity_poly.type
_entity_poly.pdbx_seq_one_letter_code
_entity_poly.pdbx_strand_id
1 'polypeptide(L)'
;MKVVVYATALAMMATVAGCASLSKAECQVADWLQIGERDGYQGYDWGRIADHAKACARVGVVPDQKTWEQGRQKGLKTYCTMPNAYRRGLSGNYLNDVCPVEIQEDLNIANRYGHNIYKLRNMVDSSKRDLKKLQDQLKKLQEGDNLEFKSEKEARAYMLELPEKIRKLENDISHYESEANRVKAIGDRRFLVY
;
A
#
# COMPACT_ATOMS: atom_id res chain seq x y z
N MET A 1 -27.03 39.09 41.08
CA MET A 1 -26.15 37.91 40.99
C MET A 1 -25.66 37.81 39.56
N LYS A 2 -24.37 38.16 39.31
CA LYS A 2 -23.75 38.12 37.98
C LYS A 2 -23.00 36.78 37.88
N VAL A 3 -23.47 35.92 36.96
CA VAL A 3 -22.80 34.65 36.65
C VAL A 3 -21.73 34.94 35.60
N VAL A 4 -20.46 34.81 35.99
CA VAL A 4 -19.30 34.97 35.10
C VAL A 4 -19.08 33.60 34.48
N VAL A 5 -19.35 33.51 33.17
CA VAL A 5 -19.02 32.32 32.36
C VAL A 5 -17.58 32.42 31.91
N TYR A 6 -16.69 31.64 32.50
CA TYR A 6 -15.32 31.44 32.00
C TYR A 6 -15.35 30.49 30.81
N ALA A 7 -15.22 31.05 29.62
CA ALA A 7 -14.94 30.30 28.41
C ALA A 7 -13.45 29.91 28.40
N THR A 8 -13.15 28.67 28.79
CA THR A 8 -11.82 28.08 28.61
C THR A 8 -11.65 27.69 27.14
N ALA A 9 -11.01 28.57 26.39
CA ALA A 9 -10.51 28.24 25.06
C ALA A 9 -9.37 27.22 25.16
N LEU A 10 -9.69 25.94 24.98
CA LEU A 10 -8.70 24.88 24.82
C LEU A 10 -8.09 25.03 23.43
N ALA A 11 -6.95 25.71 23.34
CA ALA A 11 -6.14 25.74 22.13
C ALA A 11 -5.60 24.35 21.85
N MET A 12 -6.27 23.58 20.99
CA MET A 12 -5.70 22.37 20.36
C MET A 12 -4.51 22.83 19.49
N MET A 13 -3.32 22.77 20.06
CA MET A 13 -2.09 22.78 19.27
C MET A 13 -2.07 21.46 18.47
N ALA A 14 -2.58 21.51 17.25
CA ALA A 14 -2.30 20.49 16.26
C ALA A 14 -0.78 20.49 16.01
N THR A 15 -0.07 19.60 16.69
CA THR A 15 1.32 19.29 16.36
C THR A 15 1.30 18.68 14.96
N VAL A 16 1.61 19.49 13.97
CA VAL A 16 1.99 19.02 12.64
C VAL A 16 3.29 18.25 12.86
N ALA A 17 3.19 16.96 13.19
CA ALA A 17 4.30 16.03 13.12
C ALA A 17 4.62 15.90 11.62
N GLY A 18 5.32 16.88 11.07
CA GLY A 18 5.93 16.77 9.75
C GLY A 18 6.74 15.48 9.74
N CYS A 19 6.54 14.64 8.72
CA CYS A 19 7.30 13.40 8.53
C CYS A 19 8.78 13.71 8.33
N ALA A 20 9.45 14.09 9.43
CA ALA A 20 10.91 14.25 9.41
C ALA A 20 11.51 12.85 9.23
N SER A 21 12.54 12.74 8.41
CA SER A 21 13.22 11.47 8.13
C SER A 21 13.88 10.86 9.37
N LEU A 22 14.25 11.69 10.33
CA LEU A 22 14.77 11.34 11.66
C LEU A 22 14.22 12.29 12.72
N SER A 23 14.00 11.77 13.91
CA SER A 23 13.70 12.58 15.11
C SER A 23 14.95 13.32 15.62
N LYS A 24 14.74 14.30 16.51
CA LYS A 24 15.86 15.01 17.15
C LYS A 24 16.79 14.05 17.93
N ALA A 25 16.21 13.10 18.66
CA ALA A 25 16.96 12.13 19.45
C ALA A 25 17.79 11.20 18.54
N GLU A 26 17.20 10.70 17.46
CA GLU A 26 17.94 9.89 16.48
C GLU A 26 19.10 10.66 15.83
N CYS A 27 18.91 11.94 15.54
CA CYS A 27 20.00 12.75 15.00
C CYS A 27 21.19 12.90 15.95
N GLN A 28 20.91 13.02 17.27
CA GLN A 28 21.96 13.22 18.28
C GLN A 28 22.85 11.99 18.51
N VAL A 29 22.31 10.80 18.25
CA VAL A 29 23.00 9.51 18.43
C VAL A 29 23.17 8.76 17.10
N ALA A 30 23.16 9.49 15.99
CA ALA A 30 23.07 8.90 14.66
C ALA A 30 24.28 8.02 14.33
N ASP A 31 24.02 6.74 14.06
CA ASP A 31 24.91 5.84 13.36
C ASP A 31 24.59 5.92 11.85
N TRP A 32 25.38 6.70 11.13
CA TRP A 32 25.14 6.94 9.70
C TRP A 32 25.30 5.70 8.84
N LEU A 33 26.11 4.72 9.25
CA LEU A 33 26.20 3.43 8.56
C LEU A 33 24.89 2.64 8.68
N GLN A 34 24.38 2.54 9.88
CA GLN A 34 23.14 1.82 10.17
C GLN A 34 21.92 2.49 9.55
N ILE A 35 21.88 3.84 9.60
CA ILE A 35 20.80 4.64 8.96
C ILE A 35 20.85 4.42 7.45
N GLY A 36 22.03 4.47 6.84
CA GLY A 36 22.21 4.20 5.43
C GLY A 36 21.79 2.78 5.05
N GLU A 37 22.17 1.76 5.82
CA GLU A 37 21.78 0.38 5.56
C GLU A 37 20.26 0.19 5.60
N ARG A 38 19.57 0.81 6.55
CA ARG A 38 18.11 0.83 6.62
C ARG A 38 17.49 1.52 5.40
N ASP A 39 18.04 2.66 4.99
CA ASP A 39 17.54 3.41 3.83
C ASP A 39 17.75 2.62 2.53
N GLY A 40 18.90 1.98 2.35
CA GLY A 40 19.18 1.11 1.23
C GLY A 40 18.26 -0.12 1.21
N TYR A 41 18.01 -0.73 2.37
CA TYR A 41 17.06 -1.85 2.50
C TYR A 41 15.63 -1.45 2.09
N GLN A 42 15.25 -0.18 2.30
CA GLN A 42 13.96 0.36 1.88
C GLN A 42 13.94 0.85 0.43
N GLY A 43 15.10 0.92 -0.22
CA GLY A 43 15.25 1.36 -1.61
C GLY A 43 15.19 2.87 -1.76
N TYR A 44 15.66 3.64 -0.77
CA TYR A 44 15.81 5.08 -0.91
C TYR A 44 16.98 5.42 -1.81
N ASP A 45 16.79 6.46 -2.61
CA ASP A 45 17.82 7.00 -3.48
C ASP A 45 18.83 7.87 -2.71
N TRP A 46 19.81 8.42 -3.45
CA TRP A 46 20.81 9.33 -2.90
C TRP A 46 20.22 10.59 -2.28
N GLY A 47 19.07 11.07 -2.77
CA GLY A 47 18.43 12.29 -2.27
C GLY A 47 17.99 12.19 -0.80
N ARG A 48 17.83 10.96 -0.27
CA ARG A 48 17.42 10.72 1.11
C ARG A 48 18.33 11.35 2.15
N ILE A 49 19.64 11.49 1.87
CA ILE A 49 20.59 12.14 2.79
C ILE A 49 20.25 13.62 3.02
N ALA A 50 19.70 14.30 2.01
CA ALA A 50 19.27 15.69 2.15
C ALA A 50 18.07 15.82 3.11
N ASP A 51 17.17 14.84 3.12
CA ASP A 51 16.08 14.80 4.10
C ASP A 51 16.60 14.64 5.53
N HIS A 52 17.64 13.79 5.71
CA HIS A 52 18.30 13.64 7.00
C HIS A 52 19.03 14.92 7.42
N ALA A 53 19.74 15.56 6.51
CA ALA A 53 20.41 16.83 6.78
C ALA A 53 19.40 17.90 7.23
N LYS A 54 18.27 18.02 6.54
CA LYS A 54 17.19 18.93 6.91
C LYS A 54 16.58 18.59 8.28
N ALA A 55 16.36 17.30 8.57
CA ALA A 55 15.82 16.87 9.84
C ALA A 55 16.76 17.15 11.00
N CYS A 56 18.08 16.93 10.83
CA CYS A 56 19.08 17.03 11.87
C CYS A 56 19.66 18.44 12.05
N ALA A 57 19.45 19.34 11.10
CA ALA A 57 19.84 20.76 11.22
C ALA A 57 19.28 21.42 12.49
N ARG A 58 18.10 20.99 12.94
CA ARG A 58 17.44 21.50 14.16
C ARG A 58 18.21 21.24 15.46
N VAL A 59 19.16 20.32 15.43
CA VAL A 59 20.02 19.96 16.56
C VAL A 59 21.52 20.15 16.22
N GLY A 60 21.84 20.83 15.11
CA GLY A 60 23.20 21.13 14.69
C GLY A 60 24.02 19.94 14.23
N VAL A 61 23.37 18.80 13.91
CA VAL A 61 24.05 17.58 13.43
C VAL A 61 24.07 17.57 11.92
N VAL A 62 25.25 17.34 11.34
CA VAL A 62 25.47 17.20 9.90
C VAL A 62 25.68 15.71 9.61
N PRO A 63 24.90 15.10 8.69
CA PRO A 63 25.10 13.72 8.30
C PRO A 63 26.49 13.43 7.73
N ASP A 64 27.11 12.32 8.15
CA ASP A 64 28.27 11.77 7.44
C ASP A 64 27.79 11.05 6.17
N GLN A 65 27.80 11.79 5.09
CA GLN A 65 27.32 11.36 3.78
C GLN A 65 28.08 10.13 3.24
N LYS A 66 29.38 10.06 3.49
CA LYS A 66 30.23 8.96 3.02
C LYS A 66 29.89 7.66 3.75
N THR A 67 29.80 7.73 5.07
CA THR A 67 29.45 6.57 5.92
C THR A 67 28.02 6.12 5.67
N TRP A 68 27.09 7.08 5.53
CA TRP A 68 25.71 6.77 5.17
C TRP A 68 25.60 6.06 3.81
N GLU A 69 26.33 6.52 2.78
CA GLU A 69 26.28 5.88 1.46
C GLU A 69 26.86 4.46 1.49
N GLN A 70 27.91 4.21 2.26
CA GLN A 70 28.42 2.85 2.46
C GLN A 70 27.35 1.92 3.03
N GLY A 71 26.60 2.41 4.02
CA GLY A 71 25.47 1.70 4.59
C GLY A 71 24.37 1.47 3.55
N ARG A 72 23.99 2.54 2.80
CA ARG A 72 22.95 2.44 1.77
C ARG A 72 23.29 1.41 0.70
N GLN A 73 24.50 1.40 0.22
CA GLN A 73 24.96 0.37 -0.74
C GLN A 73 24.89 -1.05 -0.17
N LYS A 74 25.15 -1.22 1.13
CA LYS A 74 24.99 -2.51 1.81
C LYS A 74 23.51 -2.94 1.87
N GLY A 75 22.60 -2.03 2.22
CA GLY A 75 21.16 -2.28 2.25
C GLY A 75 20.58 -2.56 0.87
N LEU A 76 21.05 -1.86 -0.17
CA LEU A 76 20.64 -2.09 -1.55
C LEU A 76 20.93 -3.50 -2.07
N LYS A 77 21.96 -4.19 -1.55
CA LYS A 77 22.21 -5.60 -1.92
C LYS A 77 21.03 -6.51 -1.57
N THR A 78 20.31 -6.21 -0.50
CA THR A 78 19.09 -6.94 -0.11
C THR A 78 17.87 -6.44 -0.87
N TYR A 79 17.80 -5.12 -1.09
CA TYR A 79 16.69 -4.51 -1.83
C TYR A 79 16.66 -4.96 -3.28
N CYS A 80 17.79 -4.95 -3.97
CA CYS A 80 17.94 -5.26 -5.39
C CYS A 80 18.05 -6.77 -5.64
N THR A 81 17.07 -7.52 -5.17
CA THR A 81 16.97 -8.97 -5.38
C THR A 81 15.62 -9.34 -5.98
N MET A 82 15.59 -10.39 -6.82
CA MET A 82 14.32 -10.85 -7.42
C MET A 82 13.28 -11.26 -6.36
N PRO A 83 13.63 -11.97 -5.27
CA PRO A 83 12.68 -12.28 -4.22
C PRO A 83 12.06 -11.02 -3.58
N ASN A 84 12.86 -9.98 -3.35
CA ASN A 84 12.36 -8.73 -2.80
C ASN A 84 11.49 -7.99 -3.81
N ALA A 85 11.93 -7.88 -5.06
CA ALA A 85 11.18 -7.26 -6.14
C ALA A 85 9.78 -7.89 -6.29
N TYR A 86 9.72 -9.22 -6.32
CA TYR A 86 8.46 -9.96 -6.38
C TYR A 86 7.58 -9.71 -5.15
N ARG A 87 8.12 -9.77 -3.92
CA ARG A 87 7.36 -9.50 -2.69
C ARG A 87 6.80 -8.09 -2.64
N ARG A 88 7.58 -7.09 -3.09
CA ARG A 88 7.08 -5.71 -3.20
C ARG A 88 5.91 -5.64 -4.15
N GLY A 89 5.99 -6.31 -5.31
CA GLY A 89 4.88 -6.41 -6.25
C GLY A 89 3.64 -7.06 -5.63
N LEU A 90 3.79 -8.16 -4.87
CA LEU A 90 2.70 -8.82 -4.15
C LEU A 90 1.98 -7.90 -3.14
N SER A 91 2.69 -6.87 -2.64
CA SER A 91 2.15 -5.84 -1.74
C SER A 91 1.64 -4.61 -2.49
N GLY A 92 1.61 -4.61 -3.82
CA GLY A 92 1.16 -3.49 -4.65
C GLY A 92 2.19 -2.37 -4.81
N ASN A 93 3.45 -2.58 -4.38
CA ASN A 93 4.51 -1.58 -4.45
C ASN A 93 5.38 -1.80 -5.68
N TYR A 94 5.75 -0.71 -6.35
CA TYR A 94 6.78 -0.73 -7.37
C TYR A 94 8.18 -0.66 -6.77
N LEU A 95 9.18 -1.03 -7.56
CA LEU A 95 10.58 -0.79 -7.22
C LEU A 95 10.92 0.67 -7.49
N ASN A 96 11.79 1.22 -6.61
CA ASN A 96 12.45 2.48 -6.89
C ASN A 96 13.63 2.21 -7.84
N ASP A 97 13.95 3.19 -8.66
CA ASP A 97 15.01 3.11 -9.67
C ASP A 97 16.38 3.39 -9.05
N VAL A 98 16.81 2.47 -8.18
CA VAL A 98 18.05 2.60 -7.37
C VAL A 98 18.98 1.40 -7.53
N CYS A 99 18.55 0.39 -8.30
CA CYS A 99 19.29 -0.84 -8.52
C CYS A 99 20.24 -0.71 -9.73
N PRO A 100 21.31 -1.53 -9.78
CA PRO A 100 22.20 -1.59 -10.93
C PRO A 100 21.42 -1.85 -12.23
N VAL A 101 21.81 -1.13 -13.29
CA VAL A 101 21.09 -1.18 -14.59
C VAL A 101 21.10 -2.57 -15.20
N GLU A 102 22.17 -3.35 -14.94
CA GLU A 102 22.37 -4.69 -15.48
C GLU A 102 21.32 -5.70 -15.01
N ILE A 103 20.75 -5.49 -13.82
CA ILE A 103 19.73 -6.38 -13.25
C ILE A 103 18.34 -5.74 -13.18
N GLN A 104 18.22 -4.47 -13.57
CA GLN A 104 16.98 -3.69 -13.39
C GLN A 104 15.81 -4.34 -14.14
N GLU A 105 16.01 -4.82 -15.37
CA GLU A 105 14.91 -5.44 -16.15
C GLU A 105 14.41 -6.73 -15.49
N ASP A 106 15.30 -7.59 -14.98
CA ASP A 106 14.90 -8.82 -14.29
C ASP A 106 14.11 -8.52 -13.00
N LEU A 107 14.56 -7.51 -12.25
CA LEU A 107 13.85 -7.04 -11.06
C LEU A 107 12.45 -6.49 -11.40
N ASN A 108 12.35 -5.73 -12.50
CA ASN A 108 11.09 -5.20 -12.98
C ASN A 108 10.14 -6.32 -13.41
N ILE A 109 10.65 -7.37 -14.07
CA ILE A 109 9.85 -8.55 -14.42
C ILE A 109 9.29 -9.21 -13.15
N ALA A 110 10.14 -9.46 -12.15
CA ALA A 110 9.70 -10.05 -10.90
C ALA A 110 8.66 -9.18 -10.17
N ASN A 111 8.88 -7.86 -10.13
CA ASN A 111 7.96 -6.92 -9.51
C ASN A 111 6.61 -6.86 -10.23
N ARG A 112 6.61 -6.75 -11.58
CA ARG A 112 5.37 -6.76 -12.37
C ARG A 112 4.59 -8.05 -12.18
N TYR A 113 5.28 -9.17 -12.05
CA TYR A 113 4.64 -10.47 -11.79
C TYR A 113 3.89 -10.47 -10.45
N GLY A 114 4.54 -10.01 -9.39
CA GLY A 114 3.90 -9.83 -8.08
C GLY A 114 2.75 -8.83 -8.10
N HIS A 115 2.94 -7.72 -8.80
CA HIS A 115 1.93 -6.66 -8.91
C HIS A 115 0.68 -7.13 -9.69
N ASN A 116 0.82 -8.02 -10.66
CA ASN A 116 -0.33 -8.64 -11.34
C ASN A 116 -1.19 -9.46 -10.36
N ILE A 117 -0.55 -10.23 -9.48
CA ILE A 117 -1.25 -10.99 -8.44
C ILE A 117 -1.98 -10.06 -7.47
N TYR A 118 -1.33 -8.96 -7.06
CA TYR A 118 -1.96 -7.93 -6.24
C TYR A 118 -3.21 -7.34 -6.90
N LYS A 119 -3.15 -7.02 -8.20
CA LYS A 119 -4.31 -6.53 -8.96
C LYS A 119 -5.45 -7.55 -8.99
N LEU A 120 -5.16 -8.81 -9.30
CA LEU A 120 -6.17 -9.87 -9.31
C LEU A 120 -6.86 -10.02 -7.96
N ARG A 121 -6.11 -9.97 -6.85
CA ARG A 121 -6.68 -10.01 -5.50
C ARG A 121 -7.59 -8.81 -5.21
N ASN A 122 -7.18 -7.62 -5.62
CA ASN A 122 -8.02 -6.42 -5.46
C ASN A 122 -9.31 -6.53 -6.29
N MET A 123 -9.27 -7.15 -7.47
CA MET A 123 -10.48 -7.43 -8.26
C MET A 123 -11.41 -8.41 -7.53
N VAL A 124 -10.87 -9.47 -6.92
CA VAL A 124 -11.64 -10.39 -6.06
C VAL A 124 -12.30 -9.63 -4.92
N ASP A 125 -11.55 -8.84 -4.18
CA ASP A 125 -12.07 -8.11 -3.02
C ASP A 125 -13.13 -7.08 -3.42
N SER A 126 -12.96 -6.40 -4.56
CA SER A 126 -13.97 -5.49 -5.09
C SER A 126 -15.24 -6.23 -5.47
N SER A 127 -15.11 -7.30 -6.27
CA SER A 127 -16.26 -8.12 -6.70
C SER A 127 -17.02 -8.74 -5.52
N LYS A 128 -16.31 -9.16 -4.46
CA LYS A 128 -16.96 -9.65 -3.21
C LYS A 128 -17.77 -8.57 -2.51
N ARG A 129 -17.26 -7.32 -2.46
CA ARG A 129 -18.04 -6.20 -1.89
C ARG A 129 -19.29 -5.91 -2.71
N ASP A 130 -19.14 -5.92 -4.05
CA ASP A 130 -20.27 -5.67 -4.95
C ASP A 130 -21.30 -6.81 -4.89
N LEU A 131 -20.84 -8.06 -4.82
CA LEU A 131 -21.69 -9.24 -4.63
C LEU A 131 -22.53 -9.11 -3.36
N LYS A 132 -21.89 -8.80 -2.24
CA LYS A 132 -22.59 -8.60 -0.97
C LYS A 132 -23.65 -7.49 -1.08
N LYS A 133 -23.31 -6.37 -1.73
CA LYS A 133 -24.26 -5.27 -1.94
C LYS A 133 -25.48 -5.71 -2.74
N LEU A 134 -25.29 -6.48 -3.83
CA LEU A 134 -26.42 -6.97 -4.64
C LEU A 134 -27.26 -8.01 -3.89
N GLN A 135 -26.63 -8.88 -3.10
CA GLN A 135 -27.34 -9.85 -2.25
C GLN A 135 -28.19 -9.14 -1.18
N ASP A 136 -27.65 -8.11 -0.52
CA ASP A 136 -28.36 -7.32 0.47
C ASP A 136 -29.56 -6.56 -0.18
N GLN A 137 -29.37 -6.03 -1.40
CA GLN A 137 -30.44 -5.40 -2.16
C GLN A 137 -31.55 -6.39 -2.54
N LEU A 138 -31.17 -7.56 -3.03
CA LEU A 138 -32.14 -8.62 -3.38
C LEU A 138 -32.96 -9.01 -2.15
N LYS A 139 -32.32 -9.22 -1.01
CA LYS A 139 -32.99 -9.57 0.25
C LYS A 139 -34.00 -8.48 0.65
N LYS A 140 -33.62 -7.21 0.63
CA LYS A 140 -34.51 -6.07 0.99
C LYS A 140 -35.71 -6.02 0.06
N LEU A 141 -35.53 -6.16 -1.26
CA LEU A 141 -36.62 -6.18 -2.22
C LEU A 141 -37.58 -7.36 -1.99
N GLN A 142 -37.06 -8.52 -1.62
CA GLN A 142 -37.88 -9.70 -1.26
C GLN A 142 -38.69 -9.49 0.03
N GLU A 143 -38.18 -8.67 0.97
CA GLU A 143 -38.84 -8.28 2.21
C GLU A 143 -39.84 -7.11 2.03
N GLY A 144 -39.98 -6.58 0.80
CA GLY A 144 -40.93 -5.53 0.45
C GLY A 144 -40.39 -4.10 0.54
N ASP A 145 -39.08 -3.92 0.72
CA ASP A 145 -38.41 -2.61 0.66
C ASP A 145 -38.27 -2.17 -0.82
N ASN A 146 -38.68 -0.97 -1.14
CA ASN A 146 -38.61 -0.43 -2.51
C ASN A 146 -37.22 0.09 -2.89
N LEU A 147 -36.23 0.12 -2.01
CA LEU A 147 -34.88 0.66 -2.24
C LEU A 147 -34.88 2.05 -2.92
N GLU A 148 -35.79 2.92 -2.55
CA GLU A 148 -35.93 4.29 -3.12
C GLU A 148 -36.31 4.33 -4.62
N PHE A 149 -36.81 3.21 -5.21
CA PHE A 149 -37.38 3.25 -6.56
C PHE A 149 -38.66 4.07 -6.59
N LYS A 150 -38.92 4.77 -7.72
CA LYS A 150 -40.09 5.65 -7.88
C LYS A 150 -41.39 4.85 -7.95
N SER A 151 -41.34 3.56 -8.28
CA SER A 151 -42.52 2.72 -8.38
C SER A 151 -42.18 1.26 -8.05
N GLU A 152 -43.19 0.50 -7.59
CA GLU A 152 -43.07 -0.96 -7.41
C GLU A 152 -42.70 -1.71 -8.70
N LYS A 153 -43.14 -1.19 -9.85
CA LYS A 153 -42.81 -1.79 -11.14
C LYS A 153 -41.32 -1.74 -11.41
N GLU A 154 -40.67 -0.61 -11.12
CA GLU A 154 -39.23 -0.46 -11.26
C GLU A 154 -38.48 -1.35 -10.26
N ALA A 155 -38.91 -1.39 -8.99
CA ALA A 155 -38.34 -2.23 -7.96
C ALA A 155 -38.39 -3.73 -8.35
N ARG A 156 -39.53 -4.19 -8.87
CA ARG A 156 -39.70 -5.58 -9.35
C ARG A 156 -38.83 -5.88 -10.56
N ALA A 157 -38.75 -4.96 -11.53
CA ALA A 157 -37.88 -5.14 -12.70
C ALA A 157 -36.43 -5.31 -12.29
N TYR A 158 -35.92 -4.44 -11.39
CA TYR A 158 -34.58 -4.54 -10.86
C TYR A 158 -34.35 -5.83 -10.07
N MET A 159 -35.31 -6.24 -9.23
CA MET A 159 -35.23 -7.52 -8.49
C MET A 159 -35.06 -8.72 -9.41
N LEU A 160 -35.70 -8.73 -10.57
CA LEU A 160 -35.58 -9.82 -11.56
C LEU A 160 -34.21 -9.87 -12.26
N GLU A 161 -33.51 -8.73 -12.35
CA GLU A 161 -32.16 -8.66 -12.93
C GLU A 161 -31.05 -9.08 -11.94
N LEU A 162 -31.30 -8.96 -10.62
CA LEU A 162 -30.29 -9.18 -9.60
C LEU A 162 -29.68 -10.59 -9.62
N PRO A 163 -30.44 -11.70 -9.79
CA PRO A 163 -29.86 -13.04 -9.81
C PRO A 163 -28.81 -13.22 -10.91
N GLU A 164 -29.04 -12.65 -12.08
CA GLU A 164 -28.06 -12.72 -13.18
C GLU A 164 -26.81 -11.91 -12.88
N LYS A 165 -26.95 -10.70 -12.32
CA LYS A 165 -25.83 -9.85 -11.88
C LYS A 165 -25.01 -10.54 -10.79
N ILE A 166 -25.67 -11.16 -9.82
CA ILE A 166 -25.05 -11.93 -8.73
C ILE A 166 -24.25 -13.10 -9.32
N ARG A 167 -24.86 -13.93 -10.17
CA ARG A 167 -24.21 -15.06 -10.82
C ARG A 167 -22.97 -14.65 -11.61
N LYS A 168 -23.05 -13.52 -12.32
CA LYS A 168 -21.90 -12.99 -13.06
C LYS A 168 -20.73 -12.63 -12.12
N LEU A 169 -21.02 -11.94 -11.00
CA LEU A 169 -19.99 -11.60 -10.01
C LEU A 169 -19.38 -12.85 -9.34
N GLU A 170 -20.18 -13.86 -9.05
CA GLU A 170 -19.69 -15.15 -8.51
C GLU A 170 -18.72 -15.83 -9.48
N ASN A 171 -19.04 -15.83 -10.78
CA ASN A 171 -18.15 -16.35 -11.81
C ASN A 171 -16.87 -15.55 -11.95
N ASP A 172 -16.96 -14.21 -11.93
CA ASP A 172 -15.81 -13.31 -12.00
C ASP A 172 -14.88 -13.52 -10.80
N ILE A 173 -15.43 -13.65 -9.58
CA ILE A 173 -14.68 -13.96 -8.35
C ILE A 173 -13.91 -15.27 -8.51
N SER A 174 -14.60 -16.34 -8.90
CA SER A 174 -13.99 -17.67 -9.10
C SER A 174 -12.87 -17.61 -10.14
N HIS A 175 -13.09 -16.91 -11.24
CA HIS A 175 -12.09 -16.72 -12.30
C HIS A 175 -10.84 -16.00 -11.77
N TYR A 176 -11.01 -14.83 -11.10
CA TYR A 176 -9.88 -14.05 -10.59
C TYR A 176 -9.14 -14.79 -9.48
N GLU A 177 -9.82 -15.52 -8.59
CA GLU A 177 -9.18 -16.35 -7.55
C GLU A 177 -8.34 -17.46 -8.16
N SER A 178 -8.89 -18.17 -9.14
CA SER A 178 -8.18 -19.24 -9.84
C SER A 178 -6.93 -18.71 -10.54
N GLU A 179 -7.06 -17.59 -11.27
CA GLU A 179 -5.97 -16.99 -11.99
C GLU A 179 -4.89 -16.43 -11.02
N ALA A 180 -5.29 -15.76 -9.93
CA ALA A 180 -4.37 -15.27 -8.90
C ALA A 180 -3.55 -16.42 -8.28
N ASN A 181 -4.21 -17.54 -7.97
CA ASN A 181 -3.54 -18.72 -7.40
C ASN A 181 -2.59 -19.37 -8.41
N ARG A 182 -3.00 -19.49 -9.66
CA ARG A 182 -2.17 -20.02 -10.76
C ARG A 182 -0.91 -19.18 -10.96
N VAL A 183 -1.08 -17.88 -11.13
CA VAL A 183 0.02 -16.93 -11.33
C VAL A 183 0.94 -16.92 -10.11
N LYS A 184 0.36 -16.96 -8.89
CA LYS A 184 1.14 -17.02 -7.65
C LYS A 184 2.00 -18.29 -7.57
N ALA A 185 1.46 -19.45 -7.85
CA ALA A 185 2.20 -20.71 -7.81
C ALA A 185 3.40 -20.72 -8.79
N ILE A 186 3.24 -20.08 -9.96
CA ILE A 186 4.34 -19.90 -10.93
C ILE A 186 5.38 -18.91 -10.39
N GLY A 187 4.91 -17.76 -9.89
CA GLY A 187 5.78 -16.69 -9.37
C GLY A 187 6.60 -17.13 -8.16
N ASP A 188 5.99 -17.83 -7.21
CA ASP A 188 6.67 -18.33 -6.03
C ASP A 188 7.82 -19.30 -6.41
N ARG A 189 7.55 -20.21 -7.36
CA ARG A 189 8.60 -21.12 -7.86
C ARG A 189 9.72 -20.39 -8.60
N ARG A 190 9.38 -19.34 -9.35
CA ARG A 190 10.37 -18.62 -10.16
C ARG A 190 11.23 -17.66 -9.36
N PHE A 191 10.66 -17.00 -8.35
CA PHE A 191 11.29 -15.87 -7.68
C PHE A 191 11.61 -16.08 -6.19
N LEU A 192 11.05 -17.11 -5.54
CA LEU A 192 11.27 -17.35 -4.11
C LEU A 192 12.08 -18.63 -3.81
N VAL A 193 12.21 -19.52 -4.77
CA VAL A 193 12.98 -20.76 -4.57
C VAL A 193 14.42 -20.51 -5.04
N TYR A 194 15.34 -20.34 -4.08
CA TYR A 194 16.78 -20.43 -4.20
C TYR A 194 17.31 -21.26 -3.06
#